data_43a69884d499f2e99819f97dcbabf691
#
_entry.id   43a69884d499f2e99819f97dcbabf691
#
_cell.length_a   1.000
_cell.length_b   1.000
_cell.length_c   1.000
_cell.angle_alpha   90.00
_cell.angle_beta   90.00
_cell.angle_gamma   90.00
#
_symmetry.space_group_name_H-M   'P 1'
#
loop_
_entity.id
_entity.type
_entity.pdbx_description
1 polymer ?
#
loop_
_entity_poly.entity_id
_entity_poly.type
_entity_poly.pdbx_seq_one_letter_code
_entity_poly.pdbx_strand_id
1 'polypeptide(L)'
;MAKLQEVIQHAYDNALGFKRQLDKACISPSDILTVKDLEKIPVLNKDRLPELQSADQPFGSLSAVKPSEMARIFMSPGPIYDPQSTEKDYWRFSEALRAAGFGEGDIVQNTFSYHLSPAGFMFDSALRELGATVIPAGTGNRELQIKVMKDVRVTGYVGTPSFFNLLLDAIEEKGWKAGKEIFVNKVFFTAEMLTEQMRKRCKDNGISVYEGYGTADCGCIAYEDKEGPGLKITDSAIVQICDPQTGSEVSDEEGEVVVTLFDKSYPLIRFGTGDLSRWVKGYEGKRIAGVLGRISDGVKVKGMFVREKQLAQVLNEEGYSVFQAAVTNENGQDQLKILIESEEGLEPGLASKIQDVVRVKPILELTAAGSIKKNDKKLVDNRNYELKRV
;
A
#
# COMPACT_ATOMS: atom_id res chain seq x y z
N MET A 1 -7.89 17.06 -17.71
CA MET A 1 -8.87 17.96 -17.07
C MET A 1 -10.31 17.51 -17.35
N ALA A 2 -10.73 17.27 -18.60
CA ALA A 2 -12.10 16.79 -18.89
C ALA A 2 -12.50 15.52 -18.11
N LYS A 3 -11.61 14.51 -18.03
CA LYS A 3 -11.85 13.28 -17.25
C LYS A 3 -12.10 13.55 -15.74
N LEU A 4 -11.38 14.50 -15.14
CA LEU A 4 -11.55 14.80 -13.71
C LEU A 4 -12.93 15.39 -13.45
N GLN A 5 -13.34 16.40 -14.22
CA GLN A 5 -14.67 17.01 -14.07
C GLN A 5 -15.79 16.00 -14.32
N GLU A 6 -15.63 15.13 -15.33
CA GLU A 6 -16.61 14.08 -15.64
C GLU A 6 -16.79 13.12 -14.47
N VAL A 7 -15.69 12.63 -13.85
CA VAL A 7 -15.79 11.68 -12.73
C VAL A 7 -16.33 12.35 -11.46
N ILE A 8 -15.95 13.60 -11.18
CA ILE A 8 -16.46 14.36 -10.03
C ILE A 8 -17.98 14.56 -10.15
N GLN A 9 -18.44 15.02 -11.33
CA GLN A 9 -19.88 15.22 -11.57
C GLN A 9 -20.63 13.89 -11.50
N HIS A 10 -20.10 12.84 -12.17
CA HIS A 10 -20.69 11.51 -12.14
C HIS A 10 -20.83 10.94 -10.73
N ALA A 11 -19.76 11.05 -9.91
CA ALA A 11 -19.78 10.60 -8.53
C ALA A 11 -20.78 11.39 -7.68
N TYR A 12 -20.87 12.70 -7.87
CA TYR A 12 -21.85 13.53 -7.17
C TYR A 12 -23.29 13.15 -7.51
N ASP A 13 -23.58 12.83 -8.76
CA ASP A 13 -24.93 12.51 -9.22
C ASP A 13 -25.35 11.08 -8.83
N ASN A 14 -24.40 10.13 -8.71
CA ASN A 14 -24.72 8.70 -8.62
C ASN A 14 -24.23 8.03 -7.33
N ALA A 15 -23.19 8.56 -6.63
CA ALA A 15 -22.69 8.01 -5.37
C ALA A 15 -23.10 8.89 -4.19
N LEU A 16 -24.16 8.49 -3.48
CA LEU A 16 -24.77 9.30 -2.42
C LEU A 16 -23.77 9.64 -1.29
N GLY A 17 -22.83 8.75 -0.98
CA GLY A 17 -21.79 8.98 0.03
C GLY A 17 -20.87 10.13 -0.38
N PHE A 18 -20.43 10.18 -1.65
CA PHE A 18 -19.64 11.28 -2.16
C PHE A 18 -20.42 12.59 -2.23
N LYS A 19 -21.70 12.54 -2.66
CA LYS A 19 -22.57 13.71 -2.62
C LYS A 19 -22.67 14.30 -1.22
N ARG A 20 -22.95 13.49 -0.20
CA ARG A 20 -22.99 13.92 1.21
C ARG A 20 -21.66 14.53 1.68
N GLN A 21 -20.52 14.00 1.22
CA GLN A 21 -19.19 14.52 1.53
C GLN A 21 -19.00 15.95 0.99
N LEU A 22 -19.36 16.19 -0.27
CA LEU A 22 -19.26 17.51 -0.89
C LEU A 22 -20.25 18.50 -0.27
N ASP A 23 -21.52 18.10 -0.11
CA ASP A 23 -22.57 18.95 0.47
C ASP A 23 -22.17 19.40 1.90
N LYS A 24 -21.64 18.48 2.71
CA LYS A 24 -21.15 18.77 4.07
C LYS A 24 -19.98 19.77 4.07
N ALA A 25 -19.12 19.68 3.07
CA ALA A 25 -17.98 20.59 2.89
C ALA A 25 -18.37 21.90 2.19
N CYS A 26 -19.64 22.09 1.80
CA CYS A 26 -20.14 23.21 1.02
C CYS A 26 -19.38 23.40 -0.32
N ILE A 27 -19.05 22.29 -1.00
CA ILE A 27 -18.32 22.25 -2.27
C ILE A 27 -19.28 21.82 -3.39
N SER A 28 -19.26 22.53 -4.51
CA SER A 28 -19.95 22.13 -5.73
C SER A 28 -19.00 21.36 -6.65
N PRO A 29 -19.47 20.37 -7.45
CA PRO A 29 -18.65 19.77 -8.50
C PRO A 29 -17.97 20.79 -9.41
N SER A 30 -18.61 21.93 -9.69
CA SER A 30 -18.07 23.02 -10.49
C SER A 30 -16.87 23.75 -9.86
N ASP A 31 -16.61 23.58 -8.58
CA ASP A 31 -15.45 24.16 -7.88
C ASP A 31 -14.16 23.35 -8.10
N ILE A 32 -14.27 22.14 -8.68
CA ILE A 32 -13.17 21.21 -8.91
C ILE A 32 -12.83 21.18 -10.40
N LEU A 33 -11.95 22.07 -10.82
CA LEU A 33 -11.55 22.24 -12.21
C LEU A 33 -10.18 21.63 -12.51
N THR A 34 -9.32 21.59 -11.53
CA THR A 34 -7.91 21.12 -11.63
C THR A 34 -7.59 20.08 -10.58
N VAL A 35 -6.46 19.38 -10.74
CA VAL A 35 -5.95 18.44 -9.72
C VAL A 35 -5.73 19.14 -8.37
N LYS A 36 -5.29 20.40 -8.41
CA LYS A 36 -5.07 21.19 -7.18
C LYS A 36 -6.38 21.45 -6.43
N ASP A 37 -7.48 21.62 -7.15
CA ASP A 37 -8.78 21.87 -6.52
C ASP A 37 -9.30 20.65 -5.73
N LEU A 38 -8.75 19.45 -5.99
CA LEU A 38 -9.06 18.27 -5.18
C LEU A 38 -8.76 18.48 -3.68
N GLU A 39 -7.79 19.33 -3.33
CA GLU A 39 -7.48 19.65 -1.92
C GLU A 39 -8.67 20.25 -1.16
N LYS A 40 -9.63 20.85 -1.87
CA LYS A 40 -10.87 21.36 -1.26
C LYS A 40 -11.73 20.21 -0.69
N ILE A 41 -11.66 19.02 -1.30
CA ILE A 41 -12.43 17.85 -0.89
C ILE A 41 -11.74 17.19 0.30
N PRO A 42 -12.42 16.94 1.43
CA PRO A 42 -11.85 16.21 2.56
C PRO A 42 -11.38 14.80 2.15
N VAL A 43 -10.30 14.31 2.73
CA VAL A 43 -9.81 12.94 2.49
C VAL A 43 -10.78 11.93 3.09
N LEU A 44 -11.20 10.95 2.29
CA LEU A 44 -11.94 9.78 2.76
C LEU A 44 -10.94 8.71 3.23
N ASN A 45 -10.71 8.62 4.54
CA ASN A 45 -9.77 7.66 5.10
C ASN A 45 -10.31 6.23 5.02
N LYS A 46 -9.46 5.31 4.57
CA LYS A 46 -9.77 3.87 4.48
C LYS A 46 -10.29 3.29 5.80
N ASP A 47 -9.75 3.70 6.93
CA ASP A 47 -10.14 3.20 8.26
C ASP A 47 -11.62 3.49 8.60
N ARG A 48 -12.26 4.40 7.87
CA ARG A 48 -13.69 4.69 8.03
C ARG A 48 -14.61 3.78 7.20
N LEU A 49 -14.06 3.01 6.26
CA LEU A 49 -14.89 2.16 5.40
C LEU A 49 -15.74 1.15 6.18
N PRO A 50 -15.23 0.43 7.21
CA PRO A 50 -16.05 -0.50 7.99
C PRO A 50 -17.26 0.18 8.64
N GLU A 51 -17.09 1.38 9.19
CA GLU A 51 -18.18 2.17 9.78
C GLU A 51 -19.21 2.58 8.73
N LEU A 52 -18.74 3.13 7.60
CA LEU A 52 -19.62 3.56 6.50
C LEU A 52 -20.41 2.40 5.90
N GLN A 53 -19.74 1.27 5.67
CA GLN A 53 -20.37 0.08 5.12
C GLN A 53 -21.33 -0.59 6.12
N SER A 54 -21.08 -0.49 7.42
CA SER A 54 -22.03 -0.94 8.44
C SER A 54 -23.29 -0.08 8.51
N ALA A 55 -23.12 1.24 8.32
CA ALA A 55 -24.23 2.19 8.33
C ALA A 55 -25.11 2.11 7.08
N ASP A 56 -24.51 1.80 5.92
CA ASP A 56 -25.21 1.70 4.62
C ASP A 56 -24.59 0.59 3.76
N GLN A 57 -25.12 -0.61 3.93
CA GLN A 57 -24.59 -1.85 3.34
C GLN A 57 -24.89 -1.96 1.84
N PRO A 58 -24.01 -2.60 1.05
CA PRO A 58 -22.69 -3.13 1.47
C PRO A 58 -21.55 -2.13 1.30
N PHE A 59 -21.70 -1.03 0.56
CA PHE A 59 -20.59 -0.18 0.10
C PHE A 59 -20.58 1.23 0.71
N GLY A 60 -21.32 1.48 1.79
CA GLY A 60 -21.31 2.78 2.48
C GLY A 60 -21.83 3.95 1.65
N SER A 61 -22.76 3.68 0.72
CA SER A 61 -23.23 4.65 -0.30
C SER A 61 -22.14 5.19 -1.24
N LEU A 62 -20.97 4.57 -1.30
CA LEU A 62 -19.87 5.02 -2.17
C LEU A 62 -19.98 4.47 -3.61
N SER A 63 -20.80 3.46 -3.83
CA SER A 63 -21.06 2.91 -5.16
C SER A 63 -22.03 3.79 -5.96
N ALA A 64 -21.72 3.99 -7.23
CA ALA A 64 -22.59 4.68 -8.19
C ALA A 64 -23.57 3.75 -8.92
N VAL A 65 -23.43 2.43 -8.70
CA VAL A 65 -24.32 1.40 -9.28
C VAL A 65 -24.82 0.46 -8.18
N LYS A 66 -25.89 -0.28 -8.45
CA LYS A 66 -26.46 -1.21 -7.47
C LYS A 66 -25.55 -2.42 -7.26
N PRO A 67 -25.55 -3.04 -6.05
CA PRO A 67 -24.76 -4.25 -5.80
C PRO A 67 -25.08 -5.40 -6.78
N SER A 68 -26.32 -5.52 -7.25
CA SER A 68 -26.74 -6.53 -8.23
C SER A 68 -26.22 -6.30 -9.66
N GLU A 69 -25.66 -5.14 -9.94
CA GLU A 69 -25.06 -4.78 -11.23
C GLU A 69 -23.54 -5.02 -11.23
N MET A 70 -22.96 -5.37 -10.06
CA MET A 70 -21.56 -5.73 -9.95
C MET A 70 -21.31 -7.15 -10.49
N ALA A 71 -20.13 -7.38 -11.07
CA ALA A 71 -19.71 -8.70 -11.50
C ALA A 71 -19.38 -9.62 -10.32
N ARG A 72 -18.77 -9.07 -9.27
CA ARG A 72 -18.41 -9.77 -8.02
C ARG A 72 -18.39 -8.81 -6.84
N ILE A 73 -18.56 -9.39 -5.66
CA ILE A 73 -18.37 -8.69 -4.38
C ILE A 73 -17.39 -9.53 -3.56
N PHE A 74 -16.36 -8.89 -3.04
CA PHE A 74 -15.32 -9.50 -2.22
C PHE A 74 -15.40 -8.97 -0.80
N MET A 75 -14.62 -9.56 0.09
CA MET A 75 -14.41 -9.09 1.44
C MET A 75 -12.90 -9.15 1.75
N SER A 76 -12.27 -8.00 1.83
CA SER A 76 -10.87 -7.89 2.25
C SER A 76 -10.72 -7.84 3.78
N PRO A 77 -9.50 -8.06 4.29
CA PRO A 77 -9.26 -7.90 5.73
C PRO A 77 -9.63 -6.50 6.22
N GLY A 78 -10.44 -6.46 7.30
CA GLY A 78 -10.86 -5.18 7.83
C GLY A 78 -12.23 -5.13 8.51
N PRO A 79 -13.26 -5.98 8.35
CA PRO A 79 -13.78 -6.54 7.10
C PRO A 79 -14.37 -5.43 6.20
N ILE A 80 -13.87 -5.33 5.00
CA ILE A 80 -14.28 -4.32 4.01
C ILE A 80 -14.83 -5.05 2.78
N TYR A 81 -16.00 -4.64 2.29
CA TYR A 81 -16.56 -5.13 1.05
C TYR A 81 -16.01 -4.36 -0.15
N ASP A 82 -15.43 -5.09 -1.09
CA ASP A 82 -14.83 -4.55 -2.30
C ASP A 82 -15.66 -4.98 -3.52
N PRO A 83 -16.21 -4.04 -4.31
CA PRO A 83 -16.92 -4.37 -5.55
C PRO A 83 -15.98 -4.62 -6.70
N GLN A 84 -16.44 -5.43 -7.66
CA GLN A 84 -15.89 -5.51 -9.02
C GLN A 84 -16.97 -5.20 -10.03
N SER A 85 -16.76 -4.23 -10.90
CA SER A 85 -17.66 -3.97 -12.01
C SER A 85 -17.53 -5.04 -13.12
N THR A 86 -18.36 -4.91 -14.16
CA THR A 86 -18.30 -5.77 -15.34
C THR A 86 -17.20 -5.39 -16.32
N GLU A 87 -16.45 -4.33 -16.05
CA GLU A 87 -15.36 -3.89 -16.89
C GLU A 87 -14.21 -4.90 -16.90
N LYS A 88 -13.62 -5.08 -18.09
CA LYS A 88 -12.40 -5.86 -18.22
C LYS A 88 -11.26 -5.12 -17.53
N ASP A 89 -10.38 -5.90 -16.88
CA ASP A 89 -9.27 -5.33 -16.11
C ASP A 89 -9.69 -4.18 -15.17
N TYR A 90 -10.80 -4.37 -14.46
CA TYR A 90 -11.38 -3.39 -13.55
C TYR A 90 -10.35 -2.75 -12.62
N TRP A 91 -9.37 -3.53 -12.13
CA TRP A 91 -8.31 -3.04 -11.25
C TRP A 91 -7.08 -2.50 -11.96
N ARG A 92 -7.06 -2.46 -13.31
CA ARG A 92 -6.04 -1.77 -14.15
C ARG A 92 -4.62 -2.30 -14.02
N PHE A 93 -4.46 -3.57 -13.65
CA PHE A 93 -3.15 -4.20 -13.57
C PHE A 93 -2.58 -4.58 -14.94
N SER A 94 -3.36 -4.57 -16.03
CA SER A 94 -2.85 -4.90 -17.37
C SER A 94 -1.77 -3.91 -17.83
N GLU A 95 -1.87 -2.63 -17.45
CA GLU A 95 -0.84 -1.63 -17.74
C GLU A 95 0.50 -2.00 -17.09
N ALA A 96 0.47 -2.34 -15.80
CA ALA A 96 1.65 -2.75 -15.03
C ALA A 96 2.28 -4.06 -15.54
N LEU A 97 1.45 -5.05 -15.82
CA LEU A 97 1.90 -6.35 -16.32
C LEU A 97 2.46 -6.25 -17.74
N ARG A 98 1.89 -5.40 -18.60
CA ARG A 98 2.44 -5.11 -19.93
C ARG A 98 3.82 -4.46 -19.83
N ALA A 99 3.99 -3.49 -18.93
CA ALA A 99 5.28 -2.85 -18.69
C ALA A 99 6.34 -3.85 -18.18
N ALA A 100 5.90 -4.86 -17.41
CA ALA A 100 6.73 -5.97 -16.96
C ALA A 100 6.96 -7.06 -18.04
N GLY A 101 6.40 -6.89 -19.25
CA GLY A 101 6.60 -7.79 -20.38
C GLY A 101 5.73 -9.03 -20.38
N PHE A 102 4.60 -9.03 -19.65
CA PHE A 102 3.59 -10.10 -19.76
C PHE A 102 2.68 -9.87 -20.97
N GLY A 103 2.26 -10.96 -21.62
CA GLY A 103 1.39 -10.87 -22.78
C GLY A 103 1.04 -12.21 -23.41
N GLU A 104 0.63 -12.15 -24.67
CA GLU A 104 0.28 -13.32 -25.47
C GLU A 104 1.42 -14.35 -25.53
N GLY A 105 1.09 -15.62 -25.37
CA GLY A 105 2.06 -16.73 -25.33
C GLY A 105 2.63 -17.01 -23.93
N ASP A 106 2.38 -16.17 -22.94
CA ASP A 106 2.76 -16.47 -21.56
C ASP A 106 1.81 -17.46 -20.90
N ILE A 107 2.37 -18.33 -20.06
CA ILE A 107 1.66 -19.15 -19.10
C ILE A 107 2.07 -18.65 -17.72
N VAL A 108 1.14 -18.03 -17.00
CA VAL A 108 1.43 -17.30 -15.76
C VAL A 108 0.78 -17.97 -14.56
N GLN A 109 1.59 -18.32 -13.58
CA GLN A 109 1.10 -18.83 -12.30
C GLN A 109 0.75 -17.68 -11.36
N ASN A 110 -0.54 -17.60 -11.04
CA ASN A 110 -1.08 -16.60 -10.11
C ASN A 110 -1.29 -17.23 -8.74
N THR A 111 -0.51 -16.78 -7.75
CA THR A 111 -0.52 -17.33 -6.39
C THR A 111 -1.26 -16.49 -5.39
N PHE A 112 -1.95 -15.43 -5.81
CA PHE A 112 -2.87 -14.70 -4.96
C PHE A 112 -4.14 -15.48 -4.66
N SER A 113 -4.73 -15.20 -3.49
CA SER A 113 -5.98 -15.86 -3.06
C SER A 113 -7.15 -15.48 -3.96
N TYR A 114 -7.96 -16.50 -4.27
CA TYR A 114 -9.26 -16.34 -4.95
C TYR A 114 -10.45 -16.47 -3.98
N HIS A 115 -10.16 -16.77 -2.70
CA HIS A 115 -11.19 -17.02 -1.70
C HIS A 115 -11.58 -15.74 -0.96
N LEU A 116 -12.75 -15.21 -1.27
CA LEU A 116 -13.32 -13.94 -0.81
C LEU A 116 -12.45 -12.70 -1.08
N SER A 117 -11.16 -12.84 -1.35
CA SER A 117 -10.23 -11.76 -1.65
C SER A 117 -10.24 -11.40 -3.14
N PRO A 118 -10.15 -10.12 -3.52
CA PRO A 118 -10.08 -9.72 -4.92
C PRO A 118 -8.72 -10.01 -5.57
N ALA A 119 -7.65 -10.19 -4.79
CA ALA A 119 -6.27 -10.20 -5.30
C ALA A 119 -6.02 -11.21 -6.43
N GLY A 120 -6.52 -12.47 -6.31
CA GLY A 120 -6.42 -13.45 -7.38
C GLY A 120 -7.10 -12.99 -8.67
N PHE A 121 -8.30 -12.42 -8.56
CA PHE A 121 -9.08 -11.94 -9.69
C PHE A 121 -8.49 -10.68 -10.34
N MET A 122 -7.81 -9.82 -9.58
CA MET A 122 -7.12 -8.65 -10.11
C MET A 122 -6.10 -9.05 -11.18
N PHE A 123 -5.22 -9.98 -10.83
CA PHE A 123 -4.18 -10.44 -11.74
C PHE A 123 -4.71 -11.40 -12.80
N ASP A 124 -5.71 -12.21 -12.49
CA ASP A 124 -6.37 -13.09 -13.47
C ASP A 124 -6.98 -12.27 -14.62
N SER A 125 -7.80 -11.25 -14.29
CA SER A 125 -8.45 -10.41 -15.30
C SER A 125 -7.43 -9.66 -16.15
N ALA A 126 -6.40 -9.09 -15.53
CA ALA A 126 -5.37 -8.32 -16.22
C ALA A 126 -4.52 -9.21 -17.16
N LEU A 127 -4.08 -10.38 -16.70
CA LEU A 127 -3.31 -11.33 -17.52
C LEU A 127 -4.14 -11.82 -18.72
N ARG A 128 -5.41 -12.15 -18.51
CA ARG A 128 -6.30 -12.58 -19.59
C ARG A 128 -6.58 -11.46 -20.58
N GLU A 129 -6.68 -10.22 -20.14
CA GLU A 129 -6.80 -9.05 -21.04
C GLU A 129 -5.55 -8.88 -21.91
N LEU A 130 -4.38 -9.30 -21.40
CA LEU A 130 -3.12 -9.31 -22.15
C LEU A 130 -2.94 -10.54 -23.05
N GLY A 131 -3.89 -11.47 -23.07
CA GLY A 131 -3.81 -12.70 -23.87
C GLY A 131 -2.96 -13.82 -23.24
N ALA A 132 -2.54 -13.68 -21.98
CA ALA A 132 -1.81 -14.73 -21.28
C ALA A 132 -2.74 -15.84 -20.78
N THR A 133 -2.20 -17.07 -20.68
CA THR A 133 -2.86 -18.19 -20.00
C THR A 133 -2.59 -18.10 -18.51
N VAL A 134 -3.63 -18.16 -17.68
CA VAL A 134 -3.52 -18.07 -16.22
C VAL A 134 -3.70 -19.43 -15.57
N ILE A 135 -2.79 -19.77 -14.66
CA ILE A 135 -2.93 -20.87 -13.71
C ILE A 135 -3.39 -20.26 -12.38
N PRO A 136 -4.66 -20.45 -11.97
CA PRO A 136 -5.19 -19.88 -10.74
C PRO A 136 -4.76 -20.74 -9.55
N ALA A 137 -3.46 -20.69 -9.22
CA ALA A 137 -2.83 -21.58 -8.25
C ALA A 137 -3.21 -21.25 -6.79
N GLY A 138 -3.51 -19.97 -6.52
CA GLY A 138 -3.84 -19.54 -5.17
C GLY A 138 -2.67 -19.67 -4.19
N THR A 139 -2.97 -19.63 -2.91
CA THR A 139 -1.97 -19.70 -1.83
C THR A 139 -1.66 -21.13 -1.40
N GLY A 140 -0.46 -21.37 -0.87
CA GLY A 140 -0.06 -22.63 -0.25
C GLY A 140 0.33 -23.75 -1.23
N ASN A 141 0.41 -24.96 -0.73
CA ASN A 141 0.75 -26.20 -1.47
C ASN A 141 2.00 -26.11 -2.36
N ARG A 142 3.12 -25.71 -1.76
CA ARG A 142 4.42 -25.48 -2.40
C ARG A 142 4.81 -26.59 -3.40
N GLU A 143 4.70 -27.85 -2.99
CA GLU A 143 5.11 -29.01 -3.82
C GLU A 143 4.26 -29.15 -5.10
N LEU A 144 2.94 -28.97 -4.98
CA LEU A 144 2.07 -28.99 -6.15
C LEU A 144 2.35 -27.82 -7.08
N GLN A 145 2.62 -26.65 -6.52
CA GLN A 145 2.89 -25.45 -7.30
C GLN A 145 4.15 -25.56 -8.13
N ILE A 146 5.27 -26.06 -7.58
CA ILE A 146 6.49 -26.27 -8.37
C ILE A 146 6.34 -27.41 -9.39
N LYS A 147 5.54 -28.43 -9.08
CA LYS A 147 5.20 -29.48 -10.05
C LYS A 147 4.46 -28.89 -11.25
N VAL A 148 3.46 -28.05 -11.02
CA VAL A 148 2.72 -27.36 -12.09
C VAL A 148 3.65 -26.46 -12.89
N MET A 149 4.52 -25.68 -12.23
CA MET A 149 5.52 -24.83 -12.92
C MET A 149 6.34 -25.62 -13.93
N LYS A 150 6.78 -26.82 -13.56
CA LYS A 150 7.57 -27.70 -14.42
C LYS A 150 6.73 -28.31 -15.54
N ASP A 151 5.63 -28.98 -15.18
CA ASP A 151 4.83 -29.77 -16.11
C ASP A 151 4.18 -28.92 -17.21
N VAL A 152 3.74 -27.74 -16.87
CA VAL A 152 3.06 -26.78 -17.78
C VAL A 152 4.05 -25.80 -18.42
N ARG A 153 5.33 -25.81 -17.99
CA ARG A 153 6.38 -24.87 -18.46
C ARG A 153 5.99 -23.41 -18.25
N VAL A 154 5.61 -23.07 -17.03
CA VAL A 154 5.22 -21.72 -16.63
C VAL A 154 6.31 -20.71 -16.99
N THR A 155 5.95 -19.64 -17.70
CA THR A 155 6.88 -18.58 -18.14
C THR A 155 6.88 -17.36 -17.22
N GLY A 156 5.77 -17.11 -16.52
CA GLY A 156 5.60 -15.96 -15.66
C GLY A 156 5.00 -16.29 -14.30
N TYR A 157 5.23 -15.43 -13.34
CA TYR A 157 4.69 -15.56 -11.99
C TYR A 157 4.13 -14.22 -11.48
N VAL A 158 2.99 -14.27 -10.80
CA VAL A 158 2.45 -13.14 -10.04
C VAL A 158 2.11 -13.59 -8.62
N GLY A 159 2.55 -12.82 -7.62
CA GLY A 159 2.39 -13.18 -6.22
C GLY A 159 3.21 -12.31 -5.28
N THR A 160 3.42 -12.81 -4.06
CA THR A 160 4.29 -12.14 -3.08
C THR A 160 5.74 -12.59 -3.21
N PRO A 161 6.72 -11.70 -2.91
CA PRO A 161 8.14 -12.07 -2.91
C PRO A 161 8.45 -13.23 -1.95
N SER A 162 7.86 -13.22 -0.76
CA SER A 162 8.09 -14.23 0.27
C SER A 162 7.66 -15.63 -0.19
N PHE A 163 6.48 -15.74 -0.81
CA PHE A 163 6.02 -17.03 -1.30
C PHE A 163 6.83 -17.53 -2.50
N PHE A 164 7.22 -16.64 -3.40
CA PHE A 164 8.11 -17.02 -4.52
C PHE A 164 9.48 -17.49 -4.01
N ASN A 165 10.00 -16.87 -2.96
CA ASN A 165 11.24 -17.32 -2.31
C ASN A 165 11.12 -18.78 -1.82
N LEU A 166 10.00 -19.14 -1.18
CA LEU A 166 9.72 -20.52 -0.75
C LEU A 166 9.61 -21.51 -1.93
N LEU A 167 9.10 -21.06 -3.08
CA LEU A 167 9.06 -21.87 -4.29
C LEU A 167 10.47 -22.10 -4.85
N LEU A 168 11.32 -21.05 -4.85
CA LEU A 168 12.72 -21.21 -5.27
C LEU A 168 13.48 -22.17 -4.35
N ASP A 169 13.26 -22.12 -3.02
CA ASP A 169 13.86 -23.09 -2.08
C ASP A 169 13.46 -24.54 -2.45
N ALA A 170 12.17 -24.77 -2.72
CA ALA A 170 11.67 -26.08 -3.09
C ALA A 170 12.21 -26.56 -4.45
N ILE A 171 12.41 -25.66 -5.41
CA ILE A 171 13.01 -25.93 -6.72
C ILE A 171 14.49 -26.34 -6.54
N GLU A 172 15.23 -25.62 -5.70
CA GLU A 172 16.63 -25.92 -5.36
C GLU A 172 16.77 -27.26 -4.63
N GLU A 173 15.88 -27.57 -3.66
CA GLU A 173 15.82 -28.86 -2.96
C GLU A 173 15.63 -30.06 -3.92
N LYS A 174 14.89 -29.88 -5.02
CA LYS A 174 14.72 -30.89 -6.09
C LYS A 174 15.91 -30.96 -7.05
N GLY A 175 16.86 -30.05 -6.96
CA GLY A 175 17.97 -29.95 -7.92
C GLY A 175 17.54 -29.47 -9.32
N TRP A 176 16.35 -28.87 -9.45
CA TRP A 176 15.85 -28.35 -10.72
C TRP A 176 16.51 -27.03 -11.07
N LYS A 177 16.68 -26.78 -12.36
CA LYS A 177 17.41 -25.59 -12.86
C LYS A 177 16.55 -24.75 -13.77
N ALA A 178 16.77 -23.45 -13.69
CA ALA A 178 16.20 -22.47 -14.62
C ALA A 178 16.62 -22.81 -16.07
N GLY A 179 15.69 -22.66 -17.01
CA GLY A 179 15.89 -22.96 -18.43
C GLY A 179 15.87 -24.47 -18.81
N LYS A 180 15.83 -25.37 -17.82
CA LYS A 180 15.80 -26.81 -18.05
C LYS A 180 14.52 -27.45 -17.51
N GLU A 181 14.29 -27.37 -16.20
CA GLU A 181 13.07 -27.88 -15.56
C GLU A 181 12.10 -26.71 -15.25
N ILE A 182 12.61 -25.51 -15.00
CA ILE A 182 11.82 -24.30 -14.65
C ILE A 182 12.04 -23.25 -15.72
N PHE A 183 10.94 -22.72 -16.26
CA PHE A 183 10.94 -21.80 -17.40
C PHE A 183 10.47 -20.38 -17.03
N VAL A 184 10.19 -20.12 -15.75
CA VAL A 184 9.85 -18.78 -15.25
C VAL A 184 11.00 -17.83 -15.55
N ASN A 185 10.73 -16.79 -16.34
CA ASN A 185 11.71 -15.79 -16.77
C ASN A 185 11.33 -14.37 -16.36
N LYS A 186 10.12 -14.17 -15.84
CA LYS A 186 9.64 -12.88 -15.31
C LYS A 186 8.69 -13.09 -14.12
N VAL A 187 8.75 -12.14 -13.19
CA VAL A 187 7.88 -12.11 -12.02
C VAL A 187 7.36 -10.71 -11.79
N PHE A 188 6.12 -10.61 -11.31
CA PHE A 188 5.54 -9.37 -10.83
C PHE A 188 5.11 -9.54 -9.38
N PHE A 189 5.69 -8.75 -8.50
CA PHE A 189 5.47 -8.80 -7.06
C PHE A 189 4.62 -7.64 -6.56
N THR A 190 3.79 -7.88 -5.57
CA THR A 190 3.06 -6.87 -4.81
C THR A 190 2.65 -7.40 -3.43
N ALA A 191 1.99 -6.55 -2.66
CA ALA A 191 1.48 -6.80 -1.31
C ALA A 191 2.54 -6.92 -0.21
N GLU A 192 3.80 -7.10 -0.56
CA GLU A 192 4.94 -7.15 0.39
C GLU A 192 6.11 -6.34 -0.17
N MET A 193 6.98 -5.88 0.72
CA MET A 193 8.21 -5.20 0.31
C MET A 193 9.13 -6.14 -0.46
N LEU A 194 9.55 -5.71 -1.64
CA LEU A 194 10.56 -6.40 -2.43
C LEU A 194 11.96 -6.00 -1.96
N THR A 195 12.69 -6.95 -1.38
CA THR A 195 14.05 -6.71 -0.89
C THR A 195 15.09 -6.81 -2.00
N GLU A 196 16.22 -6.09 -1.85
CA GLU A 196 17.35 -6.21 -2.78
C GLU A 196 17.92 -7.64 -2.83
N GLN A 197 17.87 -8.37 -1.72
CA GLN A 197 18.28 -9.78 -1.70
C GLN A 197 17.40 -10.63 -2.61
N MET A 198 16.08 -10.41 -2.58
CA MET A 198 15.13 -11.13 -3.44
C MET A 198 15.30 -10.75 -4.91
N ARG A 199 15.50 -9.46 -5.21
CA ARG A 199 15.84 -9.00 -6.57
C ARG A 199 17.09 -9.70 -7.10
N LYS A 200 18.15 -9.74 -6.28
CA LYS A 200 19.40 -10.40 -6.63
C LYS A 200 19.18 -11.90 -6.87
N ARG A 201 18.47 -12.59 -5.97
CA ARG A 201 18.18 -14.04 -6.13
C ARG A 201 17.45 -14.34 -7.44
N CYS A 202 16.44 -13.55 -7.78
CA CYS A 202 15.75 -13.70 -9.06
C CYS A 202 16.69 -13.46 -10.24
N LYS A 203 17.48 -12.40 -10.22
CA LYS A 203 18.45 -12.06 -11.28
C LYS A 203 19.49 -13.17 -11.47
N ASP A 204 20.01 -13.72 -10.38
CA ASP A 204 20.98 -14.84 -10.42
C ASP A 204 20.38 -16.12 -11.07
N ASN A 205 19.05 -16.26 -11.03
CA ASN A 205 18.28 -17.31 -11.72
C ASN A 205 17.79 -16.90 -13.13
N GLY A 206 18.24 -15.76 -13.67
CA GLY A 206 17.82 -15.29 -15.00
C GLY A 206 16.38 -14.77 -15.08
N ILE A 207 15.78 -14.41 -13.95
CA ILE A 207 14.38 -13.96 -13.83
C ILE A 207 14.31 -12.44 -13.75
N SER A 208 13.57 -11.82 -14.67
CA SER A 208 13.26 -10.38 -14.62
C SER A 208 12.25 -10.11 -13.52
N VAL A 209 12.52 -9.08 -12.69
CA VAL A 209 11.69 -8.73 -11.53
C VAL A 209 11.07 -7.37 -11.71
N TYR A 210 9.78 -7.28 -11.42
CA TYR A 210 9.01 -6.05 -11.39
C TYR A 210 8.12 -6.04 -10.14
N GLU A 211 7.82 -4.85 -9.65
CA GLU A 211 6.90 -4.67 -8.53
C GLU A 211 5.81 -3.65 -8.84
N GLY A 212 4.72 -3.75 -8.13
CA GLY A 212 3.63 -2.79 -8.19
C GLY A 212 3.02 -2.53 -6.82
N TYR A 213 2.40 -1.38 -6.73
CA TYR A 213 1.63 -0.95 -5.57
C TYR A 213 0.16 -0.83 -5.94
N GLY A 214 -0.67 -1.44 -5.13
CA GLY A 214 -2.12 -1.37 -5.26
C GLY A 214 -2.82 -1.87 -4.00
N THR A 215 -4.10 -1.56 -3.89
CA THR A 215 -4.96 -1.99 -2.78
C THR A 215 -6.21 -2.70 -3.29
N ALA A 216 -6.91 -3.42 -2.41
CA ALA A 216 -8.19 -4.06 -2.74
C ALA A 216 -9.20 -3.03 -3.25
N ASP A 217 -9.23 -1.86 -2.61
CA ASP A 217 -10.17 -0.78 -2.93
C ASP A 217 -9.84 -0.07 -4.25
N CYS A 218 -8.54 0.25 -4.45
CA CYS A 218 -8.11 1.10 -5.56
C CYS A 218 -7.62 0.32 -6.79
N GLY A 219 -7.29 -0.96 -6.66
CA GLY A 219 -6.57 -1.68 -7.71
C GLY A 219 -5.15 -1.18 -7.87
N CYS A 220 -4.61 -1.17 -9.11
CA CYS A 220 -3.27 -0.68 -9.42
C CYS A 220 -3.19 0.83 -9.22
N ILE A 221 -2.25 1.27 -8.41
CA ILE A 221 -1.97 2.69 -8.15
C ILE A 221 -0.67 3.10 -8.84
N ALA A 222 0.38 2.29 -8.68
CA ALA A 222 1.67 2.56 -9.29
C ALA A 222 2.45 1.26 -9.53
N TYR A 223 3.39 1.27 -10.48
CA TYR A 223 4.15 0.10 -10.87
C TYR A 223 5.55 0.46 -11.37
N GLU A 224 6.46 -0.49 -11.27
CA GLU A 224 7.81 -0.39 -11.82
C GLU A 224 7.79 -0.57 -13.34
N ASP A 225 8.52 0.29 -14.03
CA ASP A 225 8.82 0.20 -15.45
C ASP A 225 10.33 0.37 -15.69
N LYS A 226 10.75 0.44 -16.96
CA LYS A 226 12.17 0.66 -17.31
C LYS A 226 12.50 2.15 -17.57
N GLU A 227 11.53 3.05 -17.39
CA GLU A 227 11.66 4.45 -17.83
C GLU A 227 12.21 5.38 -16.74
N GLY A 228 12.26 4.94 -15.48
CA GLY A 228 12.78 5.77 -14.40
C GLY A 228 12.75 5.11 -13.01
N PRO A 229 13.24 5.83 -12.00
CA PRO A 229 13.29 5.34 -10.62
C PRO A 229 11.91 5.31 -9.96
N GLY A 230 11.74 4.46 -8.94
CA GLY A 230 10.51 4.32 -8.18
C GLY A 230 9.38 3.72 -9.03
N LEU A 231 8.14 3.95 -8.59
CA LEU A 231 6.94 3.41 -9.23
C LEU A 231 6.22 4.50 -10.04
N LYS A 232 5.95 4.25 -11.31
CA LYS A 232 5.13 5.10 -12.19
C LYS A 232 3.67 4.99 -11.76
N ILE A 233 2.99 6.12 -11.63
CA ILE A 233 1.54 6.18 -11.38
C ILE A 233 0.79 5.70 -12.62
N THR A 234 -0.25 4.86 -12.44
CA THR A 234 -1.14 4.43 -13.53
C THR A 234 -1.87 5.61 -14.17
N ASP A 235 -2.12 5.53 -15.47
CA ASP A 235 -2.84 6.58 -16.23
C ASP A 235 -4.33 6.71 -15.82
N SER A 236 -4.84 5.75 -15.04
CA SER A 236 -6.25 5.66 -14.62
C SER A 236 -6.51 6.23 -13.22
N ALA A 237 -5.52 6.85 -12.59
CA ALA A 237 -5.65 7.45 -11.27
C ALA A 237 -4.91 8.79 -11.17
N ILE A 238 -5.37 9.64 -10.26
CA ILE A 238 -4.60 10.76 -9.75
C ILE A 238 -4.11 10.37 -8.37
N VAL A 239 -2.82 10.56 -8.11
CA VAL A 239 -2.22 10.36 -6.79
C VAL A 239 -1.76 11.70 -6.24
N GLN A 240 -2.03 11.95 -4.98
CA GLN A 240 -1.51 13.05 -4.19
C GLN A 240 -0.77 12.45 -2.99
N ILE A 241 0.33 13.07 -2.58
CA ILE A 241 1.01 12.74 -1.33
C ILE A 241 0.60 13.81 -0.33
N CYS A 242 -0.16 13.42 0.69
CA CYS A 242 -0.80 14.37 1.60
C CYS A 242 -0.32 14.21 3.03
N ASP A 243 -0.30 15.29 3.76
CA ASP A 243 -0.14 15.25 5.21
C ASP A 243 -1.34 14.53 5.83
N PRO A 244 -1.15 13.45 6.60
CA PRO A 244 -2.25 12.65 7.13
C PRO A 244 -3.15 13.37 8.14
N GLN A 245 -2.69 14.48 8.71
CA GLN A 245 -3.44 15.25 9.71
C GLN A 245 -4.32 16.31 9.06
N THR A 246 -3.76 17.02 8.08
CA THR A 246 -4.43 18.13 7.42
C THR A 246 -5.09 17.76 6.09
N GLY A 247 -4.64 16.67 5.46
CA GLY A 247 -5.03 16.29 4.11
C GLY A 247 -4.43 17.16 3.01
N SER A 248 -3.59 18.15 3.35
CA SER A 248 -2.94 19.03 2.38
C SER A 248 -1.80 18.31 1.66
N GLU A 249 -1.61 18.59 0.37
CA GLU A 249 -0.54 17.99 -0.42
C GLU A 249 0.84 18.45 0.07
N VAL A 250 1.81 17.52 0.11
CA VAL A 250 3.21 17.77 0.46
C VAL A 250 4.10 17.40 -0.73
N SER A 251 5.17 18.18 -0.98
CA SER A 251 6.04 18.00 -2.15
C SER A 251 7.35 17.28 -1.82
N ASP A 252 7.99 17.59 -0.70
CA ASP A 252 9.34 17.12 -0.36
C ASP A 252 9.38 16.18 0.85
N GLU A 253 8.23 15.88 1.44
CA GLU A 253 8.08 15.06 2.64
C GLU A 253 7.38 13.73 2.35
N GLU A 254 7.47 12.81 3.31
CA GLU A 254 6.61 11.65 3.34
C GLU A 254 5.18 12.07 3.71
N GLY A 255 4.21 11.48 3.03
CA GLY A 255 2.79 11.71 3.29
C GLY A 255 1.95 10.49 2.92
N GLU A 256 0.67 10.57 3.22
CA GLU A 256 -0.30 9.57 2.83
C GLU A 256 -0.50 9.56 1.33
N VAL A 257 -0.57 8.35 0.77
CA VAL A 257 -1.00 8.16 -0.61
C VAL A 257 -2.51 8.34 -0.69
N VAL A 258 -2.94 9.44 -1.28
CA VAL A 258 -4.35 9.77 -1.51
C VAL A 258 -4.67 9.61 -2.98
N VAL A 259 -5.69 8.80 -3.29
CA VAL A 259 -6.01 8.37 -4.66
C VAL A 259 -7.36 8.92 -5.10
N THR A 260 -7.43 9.39 -6.34
CA THR A 260 -8.68 9.67 -7.04
C THR A 260 -8.76 8.80 -8.27
N LEU A 261 -9.74 7.90 -8.32
CA LEU A 261 -9.95 6.95 -9.41
C LEU A 261 -10.87 7.51 -10.48
N PHE A 262 -10.57 7.23 -11.74
CA PHE A 262 -11.50 7.48 -12.87
C PHE A 262 -12.47 6.29 -13.07
N ASP A 263 -13.04 5.77 -11.98
CA ASP A 263 -13.99 4.65 -11.96
C ASP A 263 -15.42 5.19 -11.89
N LYS A 264 -16.30 4.67 -12.77
CA LYS A 264 -17.71 5.07 -12.78
C LYS A 264 -18.60 4.20 -11.90
N SER A 265 -18.16 3.03 -11.51
CA SER A 265 -18.97 2.10 -10.69
C SER A 265 -18.75 2.31 -9.20
N TYR A 266 -17.48 2.52 -8.81
CA TYR A 266 -17.07 2.78 -7.43
C TYR A 266 -16.06 3.93 -7.37
N PRO A 267 -16.53 5.18 -7.57
CA PRO A 267 -15.68 6.35 -7.70
C PRO A 267 -15.09 6.75 -6.35
N LEU A 268 -13.90 6.25 -6.03
CA LEU A 268 -13.14 6.69 -4.88
C LEU A 268 -12.41 7.99 -5.21
N ILE A 269 -12.83 9.09 -4.59
CA ILE A 269 -12.26 10.43 -4.81
C ILE A 269 -11.62 10.91 -3.53
N ARG A 270 -10.35 11.31 -3.63
CA ARG A 270 -9.50 11.63 -2.48
C ARG A 270 -9.55 10.57 -1.39
N PHE A 271 -9.35 9.34 -1.81
CA PHE A 271 -9.31 8.19 -0.92
C PHE A 271 -7.92 8.03 -0.31
N GLY A 272 -7.82 8.17 1.00
CA GLY A 272 -6.61 7.94 1.77
C GLY A 272 -6.41 6.46 2.01
N THR A 273 -5.32 5.91 1.47
CA THR A 273 -5.02 4.47 1.52
C THR A 273 -4.53 3.99 2.88
N GLY A 274 -4.09 4.91 3.74
CA GLY A 274 -3.37 4.63 4.98
C GLY A 274 -1.90 4.25 4.77
N ASP A 275 -1.43 4.17 3.52
CA ASP A 275 -0.03 3.88 3.20
C ASP A 275 0.75 5.19 2.99
N LEU A 276 2.03 5.19 3.38
CA LEU A 276 2.93 6.33 3.26
C LEU A 276 3.83 6.19 2.04
N SER A 277 4.04 7.29 1.33
CA SER A 277 5.01 7.40 0.26
C SER A 277 5.58 8.81 0.18
N ARG A 278 6.42 9.06 -0.81
CA ARG A 278 6.91 10.38 -1.20
C ARG A 278 7.09 10.43 -2.70
N TRP A 279 7.12 11.63 -3.25
CA TRP A 279 7.49 11.82 -4.64
C TRP A 279 8.94 11.41 -4.91
N VAL A 280 9.19 10.85 -6.07
CA VAL A 280 10.57 10.72 -6.59
C VAL A 280 11.00 12.08 -7.09
N LYS A 281 12.11 12.59 -6.56
CA LYS A 281 12.64 13.92 -6.90
C LYS A 281 12.82 14.10 -8.41
N GLY A 282 12.23 15.15 -8.98
CA GLY A 282 12.22 15.43 -10.41
C GLY A 282 11.15 14.68 -11.22
N TYR A 283 10.32 13.89 -10.53
CA TYR A 283 9.19 13.14 -11.12
C TYR A 283 7.89 13.35 -10.33
N GLU A 284 7.76 14.50 -9.66
CA GLU A 284 6.59 14.85 -8.85
C GLU A 284 5.32 14.76 -9.70
N GLY A 285 4.26 14.18 -9.13
CA GLY A 285 3.01 13.91 -9.83
C GLY A 285 3.03 12.76 -10.83
N LYS A 286 4.19 12.10 -11.03
CA LYS A 286 4.35 11.00 -12.00
C LYS A 286 4.87 9.71 -11.37
N ARG A 287 5.76 9.81 -10.38
CA ARG A 287 6.41 8.64 -9.77
C ARG A 287 6.54 8.79 -8.26
N ILE A 288 6.26 7.71 -7.56
CA ILE A 288 6.40 7.60 -6.10
C ILE A 288 7.53 6.64 -5.73
N ALA A 289 8.09 6.81 -4.54
CA ALA A 289 9.20 5.99 -4.04
C ALA A 289 8.80 4.54 -3.67
N GLY A 290 7.53 4.17 -3.86
CA GLY A 290 6.96 2.92 -3.33
C GLY A 290 6.35 3.12 -1.95
N VAL A 291 5.92 2.03 -1.31
CA VAL A 291 5.32 2.08 0.03
C VAL A 291 6.43 2.13 1.08
N LEU A 292 6.47 3.20 1.85
CA LEU A 292 7.47 3.44 2.90
C LEU A 292 7.03 2.95 4.29
N GLY A 293 5.73 2.63 4.43
CA GLY A 293 5.10 2.16 5.67
C GLY A 293 3.62 2.52 5.70
N ARG A 294 2.99 2.30 6.86
CA ARG A 294 1.59 2.70 7.09
C ARG A 294 1.52 3.83 8.11
N ILE A 295 0.46 4.63 8.02
CA ILE A 295 0.16 5.67 9.03
C ILE A 295 0.01 5.02 10.41
N SER A 296 -0.65 3.85 10.49
CA SER A 296 -0.82 3.09 11.73
C SER A 296 0.48 2.60 12.37
N ASP A 297 1.56 2.49 11.59
CA ASP A 297 2.85 1.95 12.02
C ASP A 297 3.82 3.04 12.52
N GLY A 298 3.40 4.31 12.47
CA GLY A 298 4.26 5.42 12.85
C GLY A 298 3.50 6.64 13.35
N VAL A 299 4.23 7.55 13.98
CA VAL A 299 3.74 8.83 14.45
C VAL A 299 4.55 9.96 13.82
N LYS A 300 3.89 10.95 13.23
CA LYS A 300 4.58 12.12 12.65
C LYS A 300 5.05 13.05 13.76
N VAL A 301 6.35 13.35 13.80
CA VAL A 301 6.99 14.22 14.80
C VAL A 301 7.86 15.23 14.07
N LYS A 302 7.59 16.52 14.22
CA LYS A 302 8.35 17.61 13.55
C LYS A 302 8.53 17.37 12.03
N GLY A 303 7.46 16.91 11.35
CA GLY A 303 7.49 16.64 9.92
C GLY A 303 8.04 15.24 9.52
N MET A 304 8.61 14.49 10.45
CA MET A 304 9.20 13.18 10.20
C MET A 304 8.34 12.05 10.77
N PHE A 305 8.18 10.94 10.02
CA PHE A 305 7.52 9.75 10.54
C PHE A 305 8.47 8.89 11.35
N VAL A 306 8.18 8.75 12.63
CA VAL A 306 8.86 7.83 13.55
C VAL A 306 8.08 6.54 13.58
N ARG A 307 8.75 5.42 13.28
CA ARG A 307 8.12 4.09 13.23
C ARG A 307 8.66 3.19 14.34
N GLU A 308 7.78 2.39 14.93
CA GLU A 308 8.16 1.43 15.98
C GLU A 308 9.31 0.53 15.55
N LYS A 309 9.25 0.00 14.32
CA LYS A 309 10.30 -0.90 13.79
C LYS A 309 11.67 -0.23 13.71
N GLN A 310 11.75 1.04 13.33
CA GLN A 310 13.00 1.80 13.27
C GLN A 310 13.59 1.98 14.67
N LEU A 311 12.76 2.35 15.66
CA LEU A 311 13.19 2.49 17.05
C LEU A 311 13.64 1.16 17.62
N ALA A 312 12.86 0.08 17.38
CA ALA A 312 13.18 -1.25 17.87
C ALA A 312 14.51 -1.77 17.30
N GLN A 313 14.76 -1.51 16.00
CA GLN A 313 16.03 -1.93 15.40
C GLN A 313 17.22 -1.26 16.07
N VAL A 314 17.26 0.07 16.12
CA VAL A 314 18.38 0.82 16.71
C VAL A 314 18.57 0.45 18.20
N LEU A 315 17.49 0.39 18.96
CA LEU A 315 17.58 0.09 20.39
C LEU A 315 18.04 -1.33 20.64
N ASN A 316 17.57 -2.33 19.87
CA ASN A 316 18.04 -3.71 20.00
C ASN A 316 19.52 -3.88 19.60
N GLU A 317 20.00 -3.20 18.56
CA GLU A 317 21.42 -3.18 18.16
C GLU A 317 22.32 -2.66 19.28
N GLU A 318 21.80 -1.73 20.11
CA GLU A 318 22.50 -1.16 21.26
C GLU A 318 22.19 -1.90 22.58
N GLY A 319 21.50 -3.04 22.53
CA GLY A 319 21.22 -3.89 23.70
C GLY A 319 19.95 -3.56 24.49
N TYR A 320 19.14 -2.60 24.02
CA TYR A 320 17.91 -2.18 24.70
C TYR A 320 16.67 -2.82 24.07
N SER A 321 16.19 -3.93 24.62
CA SER A 321 15.05 -4.68 24.06
C SER A 321 13.68 -4.24 24.58
N VAL A 322 13.64 -3.59 25.76
CA VAL A 322 12.41 -3.15 26.41
C VAL A 322 12.37 -1.62 26.46
N PHE A 323 11.47 -1.06 25.68
CA PHE A 323 11.29 0.39 25.59
C PHE A 323 9.84 0.73 25.27
N GLN A 324 9.46 1.98 25.56
CA GLN A 324 8.22 2.61 25.10
C GLN A 324 8.52 4.03 24.64
N ALA A 325 8.13 4.36 23.41
CA ALA A 325 8.24 5.70 22.86
C ALA A 325 6.88 6.40 22.90
N ALA A 326 6.87 7.65 23.30
CA ALA A 326 5.69 8.49 23.29
C ALA A 326 5.98 9.82 22.59
N VAL A 327 5.06 10.25 21.76
CA VAL A 327 5.08 11.59 21.18
C VAL A 327 4.16 12.48 22.00
N THR A 328 4.70 13.59 22.47
CA THR A 328 3.98 14.59 23.28
C THR A 328 4.11 15.95 22.60
N ASN A 329 3.24 16.90 22.95
CA ASN A 329 3.38 18.30 22.57
C ASN A 329 3.60 19.14 23.83
N GLU A 330 4.73 19.80 23.93
CA GLU A 330 5.06 20.69 25.01
C GLU A 330 5.35 22.10 24.47
N ASN A 331 4.59 23.08 24.94
CA ASN A 331 4.69 24.48 24.50
C ASN A 331 4.59 24.66 22.97
N GLY A 332 3.72 23.88 22.31
CA GLY A 332 3.52 23.93 20.86
C GLY A 332 4.61 23.24 20.04
N GLN A 333 5.53 22.53 20.71
CA GLN A 333 6.57 21.75 20.03
C GLN A 333 6.42 20.25 20.29
N ASP A 334 6.43 19.46 19.23
CA ASP A 334 6.42 18.01 19.34
C ASP A 334 7.73 17.49 19.93
N GLN A 335 7.63 16.53 20.84
CA GLN A 335 8.75 15.84 21.45
C GLN A 335 8.59 14.34 21.32
N LEU A 336 9.69 13.66 20.97
CA LEU A 336 9.80 12.21 21.02
C LEU A 336 10.47 11.82 22.33
N LYS A 337 9.72 11.25 23.25
CA LYS A 337 10.25 10.71 24.53
C LYS A 337 10.34 9.21 24.42
N ILE A 338 11.47 8.62 24.83
CA ILE A 338 11.69 7.18 24.83
C ILE A 338 12.07 6.74 26.23
N LEU A 339 11.18 5.97 26.84
CA LEU A 339 11.40 5.32 28.11
C LEU A 339 12.09 3.97 27.88
N ILE A 340 13.20 3.71 28.52
CA ILE A 340 14.05 2.53 28.32
C ILE A 340 14.25 1.83 29.66
N GLU A 341 14.00 0.51 29.71
CA GLU A 341 14.36 -0.30 30.87
C GLU A 341 15.84 -0.71 30.77
N SER A 342 16.64 -0.24 31.72
CA SER A 342 18.05 -0.64 31.85
C SER A 342 18.55 -0.44 33.28
N GLU A 343 19.33 -1.39 33.77
CA GLU A 343 20.03 -1.30 35.05
C GLU A 343 21.43 -0.70 34.92
N GLU A 344 22.01 -0.76 33.72
CA GLU A 344 23.38 -0.32 33.43
C GLU A 344 23.51 1.14 32.96
N GLY A 345 22.35 1.84 32.81
CA GLY A 345 22.32 3.21 32.28
C GLY A 345 22.14 3.26 30.77
N LEU A 346 22.38 4.45 30.18
CA LEU A 346 22.30 4.65 28.74
C LEU A 346 23.71 4.87 28.15
N GLU A 347 23.99 4.22 27.05
CA GLU A 347 25.22 4.41 26.30
C GLU A 347 25.38 5.88 25.83
N PRO A 348 26.58 6.47 25.99
CA PRO A 348 26.87 7.80 25.47
C PRO A 348 26.65 7.84 23.95
N GLY A 349 25.82 8.77 23.48
CA GLY A 349 25.53 8.92 22.03
C GLY A 349 24.31 8.15 21.51
N LEU A 350 23.61 7.36 22.35
CA LEU A 350 22.41 6.63 21.94
C LEU A 350 21.35 7.57 21.30
N ALA A 351 21.13 8.75 21.90
CA ALA A 351 20.21 9.73 21.34
C ALA A 351 20.58 10.18 19.92
N SER A 352 21.87 10.31 19.63
CA SER A 352 22.37 10.66 18.28
C SER A 352 22.15 9.52 17.31
N LYS A 353 22.44 8.27 17.69
CA LYS A 353 22.19 7.09 16.85
C LYS A 353 20.70 6.96 16.50
N ILE A 354 19.82 7.16 17.47
CA ILE A 354 18.37 7.17 17.22
C ILE A 354 18.00 8.32 16.27
N GLN A 355 18.53 9.53 16.52
CA GLN A 355 18.27 10.69 15.66
C GLN A 355 18.74 10.47 14.21
N ASP A 356 19.83 9.79 13.99
CA ASP A 356 20.34 9.49 12.64
C ASP A 356 19.38 8.59 11.85
N VAL A 357 18.64 7.71 12.54
CA VAL A 357 17.68 6.79 11.92
C VAL A 357 16.30 7.42 11.75
N VAL A 358 15.75 8.01 12.83
CA VAL A 358 14.37 8.55 12.80
C VAL A 358 14.30 10.03 12.43
N ARG A 359 15.44 10.70 12.29
CA ARG A 359 15.58 12.14 11.95
C ARG A 359 14.95 13.10 12.96
N VAL A 360 14.63 12.60 14.14
CA VAL A 360 14.08 13.37 15.27
C VAL A 360 14.96 13.12 16.49
N LYS A 361 15.40 14.19 17.15
CA LYS A 361 16.17 14.08 18.38
C LYS A 361 15.27 13.60 19.52
N PRO A 362 15.51 12.42 20.12
CA PRO A 362 14.71 11.91 21.22
C PRO A 362 15.14 12.50 22.56
N ILE A 363 14.22 12.50 23.51
CA ILE A 363 14.49 12.62 24.93
C ILE A 363 14.46 11.22 25.50
N LEU A 364 15.58 10.76 26.07
CA LEU A 364 15.72 9.42 26.63
C LEU A 364 15.54 9.48 28.15
N GLU A 365 14.71 8.58 28.68
CA GLU A 365 14.46 8.44 30.10
C GLU A 365 14.66 6.98 30.53
N LEU A 366 15.33 6.75 31.64
CA LEU A 366 15.49 5.44 32.22
C LEU A 366 14.31 5.09 33.12
N THR A 367 13.93 3.83 33.11
CA THR A 367 12.95 3.29 34.05
C THR A 367 13.40 1.94 34.61
N ALA A 368 12.84 1.58 35.74
CA ALA A 368 13.16 0.31 36.39
C ALA A 368 12.64 -0.89 35.58
N ALA A 369 13.32 -2.04 35.72
CA ALA A 369 12.90 -3.28 35.08
C ALA A 369 11.46 -3.65 35.48
N GLY A 370 10.64 -4.06 34.51
CA GLY A 370 9.23 -4.41 34.70
C GLY A 370 8.25 -3.24 34.78
N SER A 371 8.71 -1.99 34.54
CA SER A 371 7.83 -0.81 34.48
C SER A 371 7.02 -0.74 33.20
N ILE A 372 7.53 -1.28 32.08
CA ILE A 372 6.87 -1.32 30.79
C ILE A 372 6.19 -2.68 30.62
N LYS A 373 4.87 -2.68 30.46
CA LYS A 373 4.11 -3.93 30.28
C LYS A 373 4.35 -4.53 28.91
N LYS A 374 4.48 -5.85 28.84
CA LYS A 374 4.73 -6.61 27.60
C LYS A 374 3.70 -6.35 26.47
N ASN A 375 2.48 -5.95 26.82
CA ASN A 375 1.38 -5.71 25.87
C ASN A 375 1.15 -4.21 25.58
N ASP A 376 1.96 -3.31 26.14
CA ASP A 376 1.84 -1.89 25.86
C ASP A 376 2.35 -1.61 24.44
N LYS A 377 1.68 -0.70 23.74
CA LYS A 377 2.17 -0.23 22.43
C LYS A 377 3.55 0.40 22.62
N LYS A 378 4.51 -0.02 21.81
CA LYS A 378 5.88 0.49 21.86
C LYS A 378 6.04 1.92 21.34
N LEU A 379 5.08 2.40 20.55
CA LEU A 379 5.03 3.79 20.06
C LEU A 379 3.61 4.32 20.23
N VAL A 380 3.46 5.43 20.96
CA VAL A 380 2.15 6.04 21.30
C VAL A 380 2.17 7.53 20.97
N ASP A 381 1.08 8.01 20.37
CA ASP A 381 0.84 9.44 20.20
C ASP A 381 -0.01 9.96 21.37
N ASN A 382 0.62 10.68 22.29
CA ASN A 382 -0.02 11.26 23.47
C ASN A 382 -0.33 12.76 23.30
N ARG A 383 -0.29 13.28 22.07
CA ARG A 383 -0.67 14.67 21.82
C ARG A 383 -2.18 14.82 21.92
N ASN A 384 -2.63 15.77 22.73
CA ASN A 384 -4.03 16.16 22.76
C ASN A 384 -4.33 17.01 21.52
N TYR A 385 -4.78 16.37 20.44
CA TYR A 385 -5.43 17.10 19.36
C TYR A 385 -6.86 17.42 19.81
N GLU A 386 -7.17 18.69 20.03
CA GLU A 386 -8.55 19.14 19.90
C GLU A 386 -8.95 18.85 18.46
N LEU A 387 -9.55 17.67 18.24
CA LEU A 387 -10.18 17.34 16.97
C LEU A 387 -11.18 18.46 16.70
N LYS A 388 -10.86 19.39 15.81
CA LYS A 388 -11.87 20.14 15.08
C LYS A 388 -12.67 19.10 14.29
N ARG A 389 -13.61 18.47 15.02
CA ARG A 389 -14.67 17.68 14.41
C ARG A 389 -15.55 18.66 13.65
N VAL A 390 -15.36 18.75 12.36
CA VAL A 390 -16.35 19.33 11.45
C VAL A 390 -17.14 18.18 10.86
#